data_e2cc0e991f06a88f8e156004918ff640
#
_entry.id   e2cc0e991f06a88f8e156004918ff640
#
_cell.length_a   1.000
_cell.length_b   1.000
_cell.length_c   1.000
_cell.angle_alpha   90.00
_cell.angle_beta   90.00
_cell.angle_gamma   90.00
#
_symmetry.space_group_name_H-M   'P 1'
#
loop_
_entity.id
_entity.type
_entity.pdbx_description
1 polymer ?
#
loop_
_entity_poly.entity_id
_entity_poly.type
_entity_poly.pdbx_seq_one_letter_code
_entity_poly.pdbx_strand_id
1 'polypeptide(L)'
;GKMKEGVTATDLVLTIVHMLREKGVVGKFVEFYGDGLKNLSLADRATIANMAPEYGATCGFFAVDEETIKYLKLTSRDSDLINTVEKYNRIQGLWADDTCNYNDTVHLQLENVQASLAGPKRPQDRINLEKVNLNFKEFSKNKPVEKEIKNHNYKMQDGNVVIAAITSCTNTSNPDVLVAAGLVAKKACDLGLQAVSYTHLTLPTNREV
;
A
#
# COMPACT_ATOMS: atom_id res chain seq x y z
N GLY A 1 -7.09 -11.60 12.54
CA GLY A 1 -8.08 -11.88 11.52
C GLY A 1 -7.51 -11.87 10.10
N LYS A 2 -8.36 -11.79 9.11
CA LYS A 2 -8.00 -11.81 7.69
C LYS A 2 -8.74 -10.70 6.95
N MET A 3 -8.10 -10.05 5.97
CA MET A 3 -8.77 -9.06 5.11
C MET A 3 -9.92 -9.72 4.32
N LYS A 4 -10.98 -8.94 4.08
CA LYS A 4 -12.10 -9.37 3.24
C LYS A 4 -11.68 -9.47 1.78
N GLU A 5 -12.42 -10.25 1.02
CA GLU A 5 -12.25 -10.32 -0.44
C GLU A 5 -12.45 -8.93 -1.07
N GLY A 6 -11.61 -8.59 -2.04
CA GLY A 6 -11.61 -7.28 -2.69
C GLY A 6 -10.85 -6.17 -1.94
N VAL A 7 -10.36 -6.43 -0.73
CA VAL A 7 -9.49 -5.52 0.02
C VAL A 7 -8.03 -5.86 -0.26
N THR A 8 -7.24 -4.86 -0.54
CA THR A 8 -5.83 -5.01 -0.94
C THR A 8 -4.87 -4.63 0.19
N ALA A 9 -3.60 -5.01 0.04
CA ALA A 9 -2.53 -4.54 0.92
C ALA A 9 -2.44 -3.00 0.96
N THR A 10 -2.72 -2.32 -0.15
CA THR A 10 -2.75 -0.85 -0.20
C THR A 10 -3.82 -0.28 0.72
N ASP A 11 -5.02 -0.86 0.75
CA ASP A 11 -6.09 -0.43 1.66
C ASP A 11 -5.68 -0.59 3.13
N LEU A 12 -5.00 -1.70 3.44
CA LEU A 12 -4.43 -1.95 4.76
C LEU A 12 -3.39 -0.88 5.12
N VAL A 13 -2.45 -0.61 4.22
CA VAL A 13 -1.39 0.40 4.44
C VAL A 13 -2.00 1.77 4.70
N LEU A 14 -2.95 2.21 3.88
CA LEU A 14 -3.63 3.50 4.07
C LEU A 14 -4.38 3.56 5.41
N THR A 15 -4.99 2.45 5.83
CA THR A 15 -5.67 2.35 7.12
C THR A 15 -4.68 2.50 8.28
N ILE A 16 -3.55 1.80 8.22
CA ILE A 16 -2.48 1.86 9.23
C ILE A 16 -1.88 3.27 9.30
N VAL A 17 -1.58 3.87 8.15
CA VAL A 17 -1.03 5.24 8.09
C VAL A 17 -1.97 6.23 8.79
N HIS A 18 -3.25 6.15 8.49
CA HIS A 18 -4.26 7.00 9.11
C HIS A 18 -4.33 6.79 10.64
N MET A 19 -4.47 5.55 11.09
CA MET A 19 -4.57 5.21 12.52
C MET A 19 -3.34 5.64 13.32
N LEU A 20 -2.15 5.37 12.81
CA LEU A 20 -0.90 5.71 13.49
C LEU A 20 -0.65 7.23 13.49
N ARG A 21 -1.09 7.92 12.43
CA ARG A 21 -1.04 9.38 12.38
C ARG A 21 -1.96 10.03 13.42
N GLU A 22 -3.16 9.51 13.57
CA GLU A 22 -4.10 9.95 14.62
C GLU A 22 -3.56 9.64 16.03
N LYS A 23 -2.94 8.47 16.21
CA LYS A 23 -2.31 8.08 17.47
C LYS A 23 -1.13 8.98 17.85
N GLY A 24 -0.43 9.55 16.88
CA GLY A 24 0.72 10.41 17.14
C GLY A 24 1.97 9.61 17.53
N VAL A 25 2.60 8.98 16.53
CA VAL A 25 3.77 8.11 16.71
C VAL A 25 5.10 8.79 16.35
N VAL A 26 5.13 10.11 16.28
CA VAL A 26 6.35 10.87 15.99
C VAL A 26 7.43 10.57 17.01
N GLY A 27 8.63 10.23 16.55
CA GLY A 27 9.76 9.86 17.39
C GLY A 27 9.67 8.48 18.03
N LYS A 28 8.67 7.67 17.67
CA LYS A 28 8.50 6.31 18.20
C LYS A 28 8.97 5.26 17.19
N PHE A 29 9.30 4.09 17.71
CA PHE A 29 9.43 2.85 16.95
C PHE A 29 8.09 2.14 16.98
N VAL A 30 7.63 1.66 15.82
CA VAL A 30 6.37 0.92 15.71
C VAL A 30 6.68 -0.50 15.29
N GLU A 31 6.40 -1.45 16.16
CA GLU A 31 6.45 -2.87 15.86
C GLU A 31 5.05 -3.38 15.56
N PHE A 32 4.95 -4.16 14.48
CA PHE A 32 3.70 -4.82 14.09
C PHE A 32 3.74 -6.28 14.55
N TYR A 33 2.74 -6.70 15.29
CA TYR A 33 2.68 -8.05 15.87
C TYR A 33 1.25 -8.61 15.92
N GLY A 34 1.12 -9.86 16.28
CA GLY A 34 -0.15 -10.55 16.46
C GLY A 34 -0.52 -11.49 15.32
N ASP A 35 -1.56 -12.30 15.55
CA ASP A 35 -1.96 -13.41 14.66
C ASP A 35 -2.33 -12.99 13.23
N GLY A 36 -2.78 -11.76 13.04
CA GLY A 36 -3.10 -11.21 11.72
C GLY A 36 -1.93 -11.23 10.76
N LEU A 37 -0.69 -11.16 11.26
CA LEU A 37 0.53 -11.16 10.44
C LEU A 37 0.72 -12.44 9.63
N LYS A 38 0.21 -13.57 10.10
CA LYS A 38 0.25 -14.85 9.37
C LYS A 38 -0.47 -14.80 8.01
N ASN A 39 -1.34 -13.80 7.83
CA ASN A 39 -2.10 -13.56 6.60
C ASN A 39 -1.49 -12.44 5.71
N LEU A 40 -0.33 -11.91 6.08
CA LEU A 40 0.37 -10.87 5.33
C LEU A 40 1.69 -11.41 4.79
N SER A 41 1.86 -11.31 3.48
CA SER A 41 3.13 -11.63 2.83
C SER A 41 4.22 -10.67 3.28
N LEU A 42 5.49 -11.05 3.09
CA LEU A 42 6.60 -10.15 3.39
C LEU A 42 6.52 -8.87 2.53
N ALA A 43 6.04 -8.96 1.29
CA ALA A 43 5.85 -7.80 0.42
C ALA A 43 4.83 -6.80 1.00
N ASP A 44 3.72 -7.29 1.58
CA ASP A 44 2.73 -6.44 2.26
C ASP A 44 3.35 -5.76 3.48
N ARG A 45 4.08 -6.50 4.30
CA ARG A 45 4.79 -5.99 5.49
C ARG A 45 5.84 -4.94 5.11
N ALA A 46 6.60 -5.18 4.04
CA ALA A 46 7.59 -4.23 3.54
C ALA A 46 6.94 -2.91 3.11
N THR A 47 5.77 -2.96 2.48
CA THR A 47 5.02 -1.76 2.11
C THR A 47 4.59 -0.97 3.35
N ILE A 48 4.08 -1.64 4.38
CA ILE A 48 3.69 -1.01 5.65
C ILE A 48 4.90 -0.34 6.32
N ALA A 49 6.01 -1.05 6.43
CA ALA A 49 7.23 -0.54 7.05
C ALA A 49 7.82 0.66 6.28
N ASN A 50 7.78 0.61 4.94
CA ASN A 50 8.27 1.69 4.07
C ASN A 50 7.48 3.00 4.23
N MET A 51 6.24 2.93 4.69
CA MET A 51 5.38 4.09 4.92
C MET A 51 5.57 4.71 6.32
N ALA A 52 6.66 4.36 7.03
CA ALA A 52 6.95 4.94 8.34
C ALA A 52 7.03 6.49 8.35
N PRO A 53 7.62 7.15 7.34
CA PRO A 53 7.58 8.62 7.26
C PRO A 53 6.16 9.18 7.17
N GLU A 54 5.26 8.52 6.44
CA GLU A 54 3.89 8.98 6.24
C GLU A 54 3.07 8.92 7.52
N TYR A 55 3.21 7.87 8.34
CA TYR A 55 2.58 7.86 9.66
C TYR A 55 3.41 8.57 10.74
N GLY A 56 4.64 8.99 10.42
CA GLY A 56 5.46 9.86 11.25
C GLY A 56 6.32 9.13 12.26
N ALA A 57 6.45 7.81 12.20
CA ALA A 57 7.31 7.05 13.08
C ALA A 57 8.79 7.17 12.70
N THR A 58 9.69 6.96 13.65
CA THR A 58 11.12 6.83 13.37
C THR A 58 11.42 5.57 12.55
N CYS A 59 10.74 4.48 12.87
CA CYS A 59 10.85 3.21 12.19
C CYS A 59 9.54 2.43 12.36
N GLY A 60 9.15 1.69 11.33
CA GLY A 60 8.12 0.66 11.39
C GLY A 60 8.74 -0.67 10.99
N PHE A 61 8.52 -1.74 11.76
CA PHE A 61 9.16 -3.02 11.50
C PHE A 61 8.32 -4.22 11.94
N PHE A 62 8.70 -5.36 11.44
CA PHE A 62 8.14 -6.67 11.76
C PHE A 62 9.29 -7.56 12.25
N ALA A 63 9.08 -8.29 13.32
CA ALA A 63 10.04 -9.27 13.76
C ALA A 63 10.22 -10.38 12.71
N VAL A 64 11.37 -11.04 12.73
CA VAL A 64 11.67 -12.16 11.81
C VAL A 64 10.82 -13.37 12.18
N ASP A 65 10.17 -13.97 11.19
CA ASP A 65 9.31 -15.14 11.34
C ASP A 65 9.37 -16.08 10.13
N GLU A 66 8.45 -17.04 10.06
CA GLU A 66 8.35 -18.00 8.97
C GLU A 66 8.12 -17.35 7.60
N GLU A 67 7.42 -16.21 7.54
CA GLU A 67 7.20 -15.48 6.27
C GLU A 67 8.51 -14.89 5.74
N THR A 68 9.40 -14.44 6.62
CA THR A 68 10.76 -14.03 6.25
C THR A 68 11.53 -15.19 5.63
N ILE A 69 11.45 -16.38 6.24
CA ILE A 69 12.12 -17.60 5.71
C ILE A 69 11.54 -18.00 4.35
N LYS A 70 10.22 -17.94 4.18
CA LYS A 70 9.58 -18.22 2.87
C LYS A 70 10.08 -17.24 1.79
N TYR A 71 10.19 -15.97 2.10
CA TYR A 71 10.70 -14.97 1.17
C TYR A 71 12.15 -15.22 0.78
N LEU A 72 13.02 -15.56 1.72
CA LEU A 72 14.41 -15.89 1.44
C LEU A 72 14.53 -17.10 0.50
N LYS A 73 13.68 -18.12 0.69
CA LYS A 73 13.59 -19.28 -0.22
C LYS A 73 13.09 -18.88 -1.60
N LEU A 74 12.02 -18.07 -1.66
CA LEU A 74 11.44 -17.58 -2.92
C LEU A 74 12.46 -16.77 -3.74
N THR A 75 13.31 -16.01 -3.07
CA THR A 75 14.35 -15.20 -3.70
C THR A 75 15.65 -15.96 -3.91
N SER A 76 15.63 -17.30 -3.81
CA SER A 76 16.74 -18.20 -4.09
C SER A 76 18.00 -17.92 -3.27
N ARG A 77 17.84 -17.55 -2.00
CA ARG A 77 18.98 -17.47 -1.07
C ARG A 77 19.48 -18.85 -0.74
N ASP A 78 20.78 -18.94 -0.50
CA ASP A 78 21.45 -20.19 -0.14
C ASP A 78 20.85 -20.82 1.13
N SER A 79 20.75 -22.15 1.17
CA SER A 79 20.14 -22.89 2.27
C SER A 79 20.88 -22.72 3.59
N ASP A 80 22.21 -22.64 3.55
CA ASP A 80 23.02 -22.48 4.76
C ASP A 80 22.88 -21.07 5.32
N LEU A 81 22.76 -20.07 4.44
CA LEU A 81 22.42 -18.71 4.85
C LEU A 81 21.03 -18.67 5.51
N ILE A 82 20.02 -19.29 4.92
CA ILE A 82 18.66 -19.34 5.48
C ILE A 82 18.66 -19.98 6.87
N ASN A 83 19.33 -21.13 7.01
CA ASN A 83 19.48 -21.80 8.30
C ASN A 83 20.21 -20.92 9.33
N THR A 84 21.23 -20.21 8.89
CA THR A 84 21.97 -19.28 9.74
C THR A 84 21.09 -18.12 10.20
N VAL A 85 20.30 -17.51 9.29
CA VAL A 85 19.36 -16.44 9.62
C VAL A 85 18.34 -16.90 10.66
N GLU A 86 17.72 -18.07 10.45
CA GLU A 86 16.75 -18.60 11.40
C GLU A 86 17.37 -18.84 12.78
N LYS A 87 18.48 -19.60 12.85
CA LYS A 87 19.14 -19.91 14.11
C LYS A 87 19.61 -18.67 14.84
N TYR A 88 20.23 -17.73 14.12
CA TYR A 88 20.71 -16.48 14.71
C TYR A 88 19.56 -15.69 15.35
N ASN A 89 18.48 -15.48 14.61
CA ASN A 89 17.35 -14.68 15.11
C ASN A 89 16.67 -15.36 16.31
N ARG A 90 16.56 -16.69 16.34
CA ARG A 90 16.02 -17.43 17.49
C ARG A 90 16.92 -17.33 18.72
N ILE A 91 18.25 -17.47 18.57
CA ILE A 91 19.21 -17.38 19.68
C ILE A 91 19.30 -15.96 20.24
N GLN A 92 19.21 -14.95 19.37
CA GLN A 92 19.31 -13.53 19.77
C GLN A 92 17.97 -12.97 20.30
N GLY A 93 16.88 -13.74 20.32
CA GLY A 93 15.57 -13.26 20.74
C GLY A 93 14.95 -12.23 19.78
N LEU A 94 15.33 -12.29 18.50
CA LEU A 94 14.81 -11.41 17.43
C LEU A 94 13.72 -12.09 16.60
N TRP A 95 13.43 -13.35 16.92
CA TRP A 95 12.31 -14.09 16.32
C TRP A 95 10.98 -13.62 16.88
N ALA A 96 9.96 -13.54 16.03
CA ALA A 96 8.63 -13.10 16.43
C ALA A 96 8.08 -13.96 17.58
N ASP A 97 7.75 -13.31 18.68
CA ASP A 97 7.02 -13.89 19.79
C ASP A 97 6.02 -12.87 20.37
N ASP A 98 5.12 -13.32 21.20
CA ASP A 98 4.08 -12.49 21.81
C ASP A 98 4.45 -12.07 23.25
N THR A 99 5.73 -12.16 23.64
CA THR A 99 6.18 -11.91 25.03
C THR A 99 6.65 -10.48 25.26
N CYS A 100 6.74 -9.68 24.22
CA CYS A 100 7.22 -8.30 24.32
C CYS A 100 6.24 -7.39 25.08
N ASN A 101 6.80 -6.52 25.93
CA ASN A 101 6.03 -5.47 26.60
C ASN A 101 6.22 -4.14 25.84
N TYR A 102 5.11 -3.54 25.44
CA TYR A 102 5.09 -2.28 24.70
C TYR A 102 4.65 -1.13 25.60
N ASN A 103 5.19 0.06 25.38
CA ASN A 103 4.76 1.27 26.09
C ASN A 103 3.31 1.65 25.77
N ASP A 104 2.86 1.33 24.57
CA ASP A 104 1.51 1.63 24.08
C ASP A 104 1.13 0.69 22.92
N THR A 105 -0.14 0.44 22.72
CA THR A 105 -0.64 -0.47 21.69
C THR A 105 -1.82 0.12 20.93
N VAL A 106 -1.92 -0.24 19.66
CA VAL A 106 -3.08 0.05 18.80
C VAL A 106 -3.53 -1.25 18.14
N HIS A 107 -4.82 -1.52 18.19
CA HIS A 107 -5.39 -2.74 17.64
C HIS A 107 -6.13 -2.46 16.32
N LEU A 108 -5.84 -3.26 15.30
CA LEU A 108 -6.56 -3.28 14.03
C LEU A 108 -7.07 -4.69 13.75
N GLN A 109 -8.37 -4.84 13.62
CA GLN A 109 -8.98 -6.06 13.08
C GLN A 109 -8.94 -5.99 11.55
N LEU A 110 -8.27 -6.94 10.91
CA LEU A 110 -8.09 -6.93 9.45
C LEU A 110 -9.41 -6.98 8.68
N GLU A 111 -10.45 -7.59 9.26
CA GLU A 111 -11.81 -7.62 8.71
C GLU A 111 -12.48 -6.24 8.59
N ASN A 112 -11.99 -5.26 9.35
CA ASN A 112 -12.53 -3.89 9.35
C ASN A 112 -11.86 -3.00 8.29
N VAL A 113 -10.81 -3.48 7.65
CA VAL A 113 -10.19 -2.75 6.54
C VAL A 113 -11.15 -2.69 5.37
N GLN A 114 -11.26 -1.52 4.77
CA GLN A 114 -12.16 -1.25 3.64
C GLN A 114 -11.38 -0.66 2.47
N ALA A 115 -11.86 -0.91 1.27
CA ALA A 115 -11.32 -0.29 0.06
C ALA A 115 -11.27 1.24 0.23
N SER A 116 -10.11 1.82 -0.03
CA SER A 116 -9.81 3.19 0.37
C SER A 116 -8.95 3.91 -0.66
N LEU A 117 -9.10 5.22 -0.71
CA LEU A 117 -8.15 6.13 -1.34
C LEU A 117 -7.58 7.07 -0.28
N ALA A 118 -6.58 7.85 -0.65
CA ALA A 118 -6.03 8.90 0.19
C ALA A 118 -5.89 10.21 -0.59
N GLY A 119 -6.01 11.31 0.10
CA GLY A 119 -5.91 12.63 -0.49
C GLY A 119 -7.16 13.48 -0.29
N PRO A 120 -7.23 14.65 -0.96
CA PRO A 120 -6.34 15.11 -2.05
C PRO A 120 -4.97 15.65 -1.60
N LYS A 121 -4.76 15.88 -0.31
CA LYS A 121 -3.56 16.59 0.15
C LYS A 121 -2.44 15.66 0.62
N ARG A 122 -2.77 14.62 1.40
CA ARG A 122 -1.78 13.83 2.13
C ARG A 122 -2.12 12.34 2.11
N PRO A 123 -1.13 11.43 2.17
CA PRO A 123 -1.37 9.98 2.21
C PRO A 123 -2.20 9.51 3.42
N GLN A 124 -2.14 10.23 4.53
CA GLN A 124 -2.93 9.91 5.74
C GLN A 124 -4.39 10.37 5.66
N ASP A 125 -4.76 11.21 4.69
CA ASP A 125 -6.13 11.68 4.51
C ASP A 125 -6.94 10.57 3.82
N ARG A 126 -7.19 9.49 4.56
CA ARG A 126 -7.86 8.29 4.05
C ARG A 126 -9.35 8.52 3.86
N ILE A 127 -9.87 8.06 2.73
CA ILE A 127 -11.29 8.12 2.38
C ILE A 127 -11.74 6.73 1.93
N ASN A 128 -12.85 6.23 2.46
CA ASN A 128 -13.45 5.00 1.94
C ASN A 128 -13.89 5.20 0.48
N LEU A 129 -13.67 4.21 -0.37
CA LEU A 129 -13.95 4.28 -1.81
C LEU A 129 -15.38 4.72 -2.11
N GLU A 130 -16.37 4.24 -1.33
CA GLU A 130 -17.77 4.60 -1.47
C GLU A 130 -18.06 6.10 -1.24
N LYS A 131 -17.19 6.78 -0.47
CA LYS A 131 -17.35 8.21 -0.10
C LYS A 131 -16.61 9.16 -1.02
N VAL A 132 -15.83 8.66 -1.98
CA VAL A 132 -14.98 9.50 -2.86
C VAL A 132 -15.82 10.51 -3.64
N ASN A 133 -16.97 10.10 -4.18
CA ASN A 133 -17.85 11.00 -4.93
C ASN A 133 -18.40 12.14 -4.04
N LEU A 134 -18.81 11.84 -2.80
CA LEU A 134 -19.29 12.86 -1.87
C LEU A 134 -18.16 13.81 -1.50
N ASN A 135 -17.00 13.28 -1.17
CA ASN A 135 -15.82 14.08 -0.83
C ASN A 135 -15.39 15.00 -1.99
N PHE A 136 -15.42 14.49 -3.23
CA PHE A 136 -15.11 15.30 -4.40
C PHE A 136 -16.12 16.44 -4.58
N LYS A 137 -17.41 16.21 -4.38
CA LYS A 137 -18.45 17.26 -4.46
C LYS A 137 -18.23 18.35 -3.42
N GLU A 138 -17.87 17.98 -2.19
CA GLU A 138 -17.56 18.93 -1.12
C GLU A 138 -16.31 19.75 -1.43
N PHE A 139 -15.28 19.10 -1.99
CA PHE A 139 -14.03 19.74 -2.38
C PHE A 139 -14.19 20.66 -3.57
N SER A 140 -14.95 20.26 -4.59
CA SER A 140 -15.14 21.01 -5.83
C SER A 140 -15.95 22.29 -5.66
N LYS A 141 -16.80 22.42 -4.63
CA LYS A 141 -17.67 23.58 -4.27
C LYS A 141 -18.45 24.26 -5.40
N ASN A 142 -18.16 23.98 -6.66
CA ASN A 142 -18.70 24.61 -7.85
C ASN A 142 -19.32 23.58 -8.80
N LYS A 143 -20.14 24.05 -9.73
CA LYS A 143 -20.55 23.22 -10.86
C LYS A 143 -19.30 22.82 -11.67
N PRO A 144 -19.22 21.57 -12.11
CA PRO A 144 -18.09 21.12 -12.93
C PRO A 144 -17.88 22.06 -14.10
N VAL A 145 -16.66 22.56 -14.24
CA VAL A 145 -16.28 23.39 -15.39
C VAL A 145 -15.83 22.47 -16.50
N GLU A 146 -16.45 22.61 -17.67
CA GLU A 146 -16.07 21.91 -18.88
C GLU A 146 -15.31 22.84 -19.81
N LYS A 147 -14.19 22.39 -20.37
CA LYS A 147 -13.37 23.14 -21.32
C LYS A 147 -13.05 22.32 -22.57
N GLU A 148 -13.25 22.93 -23.72
CA GLU A 148 -12.75 22.38 -24.99
C GLU A 148 -11.25 22.53 -25.08
N ILE A 149 -10.58 21.47 -25.55
CA ILE A 149 -9.14 21.48 -25.73
C ILE A 149 -8.82 21.83 -27.18
N LYS A 150 -8.06 22.90 -27.37
CA LYS A 150 -7.66 23.36 -28.70
C LYS A 150 -6.98 22.24 -29.50
N ASN A 151 -7.39 22.08 -30.75
CA ASN A 151 -6.87 21.10 -31.70
C ASN A 151 -7.19 19.63 -31.32
N HIS A 152 -8.15 19.40 -30.43
CA HIS A 152 -8.63 18.07 -30.08
C HIS A 152 -10.16 18.04 -30.12
N ASN A 153 -10.71 16.85 -30.34
CA ASN A 153 -12.16 16.63 -30.44
C ASN A 153 -12.77 16.13 -29.11
N TYR A 154 -12.13 16.39 -27.99
CA TYR A 154 -12.63 16.05 -26.65
C TYR A 154 -12.64 17.28 -25.73
N LYS A 155 -13.45 17.18 -24.71
CA LYS A 155 -13.56 18.16 -23.64
C LYS A 155 -12.99 17.59 -22.36
N MET A 156 -12.45 18.44 -21.53
CA MET A 156 -12.06 18.10 -20.17
C MET A 156 -12.97 18.78 -19.16
N GLN A 157 -13.26 18.09 -18.09
CA GLN A 157 -14.08 18.61 -17.00
C GLN A 157 -13.44 18.33 -15.64
N ASP A 158 -13.86 19.10 -14.65
CA ASP A 158 -13.45 18.86 -13.26
C ASP A 158 -13.77 17.42 -12.86
N GLY A 159 -12.80 16.74 -12.24
CA GLY A 159 -12.91 15.33 -11.88
C GLY A 159 -12.33 14.35 -12.91
N ASN A 160 -11.93 14.79 -14.09
CA ASN A 160 -11.20 13.93 -15.00
C ASN A 160 -9.83 13.58 -14.42
N VAL A 161 -9.46 12.29 -14.52
CA VAL A 161 -8.13 11.82 -14.16
C VAL A 161 -7.17 12.12 -15.29
N VAL A 162 -6.29 13.08 -15.09
CA VAL A 162 -5.33 13.53 -16.10
C VAL A 162 -3.94 12.94 -15.92
N ILE A 163 -3.63 12.45 -14.72
CA ILE A 163 -2.40 11.75 -14.39
C ILE A 163 -2.75 10.54 -13.55
N ALA A 164 -2.30 9.36 -13.97
CA ALA A 164 -2.34 8.15 -13.19
C ALA A 164 -0.94 7.52 -13.30
N ALA A 165 -0.20 7.48 -12.21
CA ALA A 165 1.15 6.97 -12.18
C ALA A 165 1.37 6.10 -10.95
N ILE A 166 2.04 4.97 -11.15
CA ILE A 166 2.65 4.19 -10.08
C ILE A 166 4.12 4.55 -10.10
N THR A 167 4.52 5.39 -9.16
CA THR A 167 5.91 5.75 -8.95
C THR A 167 6.38 5.06 -7.71
N SER A 168 7.24 4.07 -7.84
CA SER A 168 7.59 3.27 -6.70
C SER A 168 9.06 2.90 -6.66
N CYS A 169 9.50 2.73 -5.44
CA CYS A 169 10.70 2.02 -5.09
C CYS A 169 10.58 0.54 -5.47
N THR A 170 11.52 -0.01 -6.21
CA THR A 170 11.53 -1.42 -6.61
C THR A 170 11.61 -2.38 -5.43
N ASN A 171 12.18 -1.94 -4.30
CA ASN A 171 12.35 -2.76 -3.10
C ASN A 171 11.03 -3.14 -2.41
N THR A 172 9.96 -2.37 -2.63
CA THR A 172 8.63 -2.60 -2.05
C THR A 172 7.60 -3.06 -3.08
N SER A 173 8.03 -3.45 -4.27
CA SER A 173 7.13 -3.99 -5.30
C SER A 173 6.43 -5.24 -4.78
N ASN A 174 5.10 -5.23 -4.85
CA ASN A 174 4.27 -6.36 -4.48
C ASN A 174 3.82 -7.09 -5.75
N PRO A 175 4.31 -8.32 -6.01
CA PRO A 175 3.98 -9.06 -7.22
C PRO A 175 2.50 -9.30 -7.40
N ASP A 176 1.76 -9.55 -6.32
CA ASP A 176 0.33 -9.85 -6.37
C ASP A 176 -0.46 -8.64 -6.87
N VAL A 177 -0.10 -7.44 -6.42
CA VAL A 177 -0.74 -6.18 -6.88
C VAL A 177 -0.43 -5.92 -8.35
N LEU A 178 0.79 -6.20 -8.81
CA LEU A 178 1.19 -6.04 -10.21
C LEU A 178 0.43 -7.02 -11.12
N VAL A 179 0.32 -8.28 -10.71
CA VAL A 179 -0.47 -9.30 -11.44
C VAL A 179 -1.94 -8.91 -11.46
N ALA A 180 -2.51 -8.46 -10.33
CA ALA A 180 -3.89 -8.00 -10.27
C ALA A 180 -4.16 -6.83 -11.24
N ALA A 181 -3.26 -5.85 -11.28
CA ALA A 181 -3.35 -4.73 -12.22
C ALA A 181 -3.31 -5.20 -13.69
N GLY A 182 -2.41 -6.15 -14.01
CA GLY A 182 -2.33 -6.75 -15.34
C GLY A 182 -3.61 -7.52 -15.73
N LEU A 183 -4.19 -8.26 -14.79
CA LEU A 183 -5.45 -8.97 -15.00
C LEU A 183 -6.64 -8.03 -15.20
N VAL A 184 -6.69 -6.91 -14.48
CA VAL A 184 -7.69 -5.85 -14.68
C VAL A 184 -7.56 -5.25 -16.07
N ALA A 185 -6.33 -4.90 -16.49
CA ALA A 185 -6.08 -4.37 -17.83
C ALA A 185 -6.48 -5.35 -18.92
N LYS A 186 -6.10 -6.64 -18.77
CA LYS A 186 -6.51 -7.69 -19.70
C LYS A 186 -8.03 -7.79 -19.80
N LYS A 187 -8.73 -7.87 -18.68
CA LYS A 187 -10.20 -7.97 -18.66
C LYS A 187 -10.87 -6.74 -19.27
N ALA A 188 -10.31 -5.55 -19.06
CA ALA A 188 -10.79 -4.33 -19.70
C ALA A 188 -10.69 -4.41 -21.24
N CYS A 189 -9.55 -4.87 -21.77
CA CYS A 189 -9.37 -5.10 -23.18
C CYS A 189 -10.34 -6.15 -23.73
N ASP A 190 -10.51 -7.27 -23.03
CA ASP A 190 -11.43 -8.35 -23.41
C ASP A 190 -12.89 -7.86 -23.49
N LEU A 191 -13.25 -6.87 -22.68
CA LEU A 191 -14.56 -6.20 -22.71
C LEU A 191 -14.66 -5.07 -23.76
N GLY A 192 -13.63 -4.84 -24.55
CA GLY A 192 -13.59 -3.80 -25.58
C GLY A 192 -13.47 -2.37 -25.04
N LEU A 193 -13.07 -2.20 -23.78
CA LEU A 193 -12.81 -0.89 -23.21
C LEU A 193 -11.56 -0.30 -23.87
N GLN A 194 -11.65 0.97 -24.21
CA GLN A 194 -10.54 1.71 -24.82
C GLN A 194 -10.12 2.85 -23.89
N ALA A 195 -8.82 3.15 -23.94
CA ALA A 195 -8.29 4.33 -23.27
C ALA A 195 -8.91 5.61 -23.87
N VAL A 196 -9.16 6.60 -23.03
CA VAL A 196 -9.60 7.91 -23.51
C VAL A 196 -8.45 8.60 -24.28
N SER A 197 -8.82 9.50 -25.18
CA SER A 197 -7.87 10.14 -26.12
C SER A 197 -6.71 10.89 -25.48
N TYR A 198 -6.83 11.23 -24.19
CA TYR A 198 -5.78 11.91 -23.42
C TYR A 198 -5.03 10.98 -22.46
N THR A 199 -5.28 9.67 -22.49
CA THR A 199 -4.53 8.71 -21.67
C THR A 199 -3.19 8.39 -22.32
N HIS A 200 -2.13 8.58 -21.57
CA HIS A 200 -0.77 8.23 -21.98
C HIS A 200 -0.14 7.30 -20.96
N LEU A 201 0.55 6.28 -21.44
CA LEU A 201 1.42 5.45 -20.61
C LEU A 201 2.85 6.00 -20.74
N THR A 202 3.35 6.60 -19.67
CA THR A 202 4.77 6.93 -19.57
C THR A 202 5.46 5.80 -18.82
N LEU A 203 6.38 5.12 -19.50
CA LEU A 203 7.30 4.22 -18.80
C LEU A 203 8.19 5.07 -17.89
N PRO A 204 8.51 4.57 -16.68
CA PRO A 204 9.49 5.25 -15.84
C PRO A 204 10.78 5.39 -16.65
N THR A 205 11.21 6.61 -16.86
CA THR A 205 12.54 6.88 -17.41
C THR A 205 13.53 6.31 -16.40
N ASN A 206 14.37 5.37 -16.83
CA ASN A 206 15.49 4.92 -16.04
C ASN A 206 16.31 6.16 -15.68
N ARG A 207 16.19 6.60 -14.45
CA ARG A 207 17.20 7.48 -13.89
C ARG A 207 18.36 6.54 -13.57
N GLU A 208 19.34 6.54 -14.42
CA GLU A 208 20.66 6.07 -14.05
C GLU A 208 21.09 6.89 -12.83
N VAL A 209 21.31 6.22 -11.73
CA VAL A 209 21.94 6.78 -10.53
C VAL A 209 23.41 6.44 -10.62
#